data_add952ceaf8e8563a6042e8792a8b787
#
_entry.id   add952ceaf8e8563a6042e8792a8b787
#
_cell.length_a   1.000
_cell.length_b   1.000
_cell.length_c   1.000
_cell.angle_alpha   90.00
_cell.angle_beta   90.00
_cell.angle_gamma   90.00
#
_symmetry.space_group_name_H-M   'P 1'
#
loop_
_entity.id
_entity.type
_entity.pdbx_description
1 polymer ?
#
loop_
_entity_poly.entity_id
_entity_poly.type
_entity_poly.pdbx_seq_one_letter_code
_entity_poly.pdbx_strand_id
1 'polypeptide(L)'
;MRTLIQDGHIPDDTTIQVLTQAREDLIARTFESLRGAKKAIVHLYNATSPSFRRIVFNQDKQGVKDIAVNAAKLFVKYAAQQPETQWTFQYSPETFSATEMEFAKEVCDAVIEVWNPTPEHKIILNLPATVEVSTPNIYADQIEWFCRNVSRRDSVITVSYTH
;
A
#
# COMPACT_ATOMS: atom_id res chain seq x y z
N MET A 1 4.29 -15.43 12.64
CA MET A 1 3.42 -15.71 11.47
C MET A 1 3.58 -17.15 10.97
N ARG A 2 4.77 -17.61 10.61
CA ARG A 2 4.99 -18.98 10.09
C ARG A 2 4.34 -20.09 10.96
N THR A 3 4.59 -20.09 12.26
CA THR A 3 4.00 -21.06 13.20
C THR A 3 2.47 -21.07 13.15
N LEU A 4 1.84 -19.89 13.16
CA LEU A 4 0.37 -19.78 13.10
C LEU A 4 -0.22 -20.39 11.81
N ILE A 5 0.48 -20.22 10.68
CA ILE A 5 0.06 -20.78 9.40
C ILE A 5 0.30 -22.29 9.37
N GLN A 6 1.50 -22.75 9.78
CA GLN A 6 1.89 -24.16 9.69
C GLN A 6 1.09 -25.05 10.63
N ASP A 7 0.76 -24.54 11.82
CA ASP A 7 0.02 -25.29 12.84
C ASP A 7 -1.52 -25.16 12.69
N GLY A 8 -1.97 -24.45 11.63
CA GLY A 8 -3.39 -24.33 11.31
C GLY A 8 -4.20 -23.47 12.29
N HIS A 9 -3.54 -22.50 12.95
CA HIS A 9 -4.19 -21.63 13.94
C HIS A 9 -4.97 -20.45 13.33
N ILE A 10 -4.95 -20.29 12.01
CA ILE A 10 -5.66 -19.21 11.31
C ILE A 10 -6.95 -19.79 10.73
N PRO A 11 -8.13 -19.33 11.18
CA PRO A 11 -9.42 -19.77 10.64
C PRO A 11 -9.54 -19.46 9.14
N ASP A 12 -10.29 -20.27 8.41
CA ASP A 12 -10.45 -20.17 6.95
C ASP A 12 -11.14 -18.88 6.49
N ASP A 13 -11.95 -18.28 7.34
CA ASP A 13 -12.64 -17.00 7.11
C ASP A 13 -11.79 -15.78 7.47
N THR A 14 -10.61 -15.98 8.07
CA THR A 14 -9.73 -14.90 8.50
C THR A 14 -8.75 -14.52 7.39
N THR A 15 -8.68 -13.23 7.08
CA THR A 15 -7.63 -12.64 6.23
C THR A 15 -6.57 -12.00 7.10
N ILE A 16 -5.33 -12.49 6.99
CA ILE A 16 -4.21 -11.91 7.74
C ILE A 16 -3.63 -10.72 6.99
N GLN A 17 -3.21 -9.69 7.74
CA GLN A 17 -2.58 -8.51 7.15
C GLN A 17 -1.18 -8.32 7.72
N VAL A 18 -0.22 -8.02 6.84
CA VAL A 18 1.17 -7.71 7.19
C VAL A 18 1.65 -6.48 6.44
N LEU A 19 2.51 -5.71 7.10
CA LEU A 19 3.08 -4.45 6.59
C LEU A 19 4.53 -4.67 6.18
N THR A 20 4.95 -4.06 5.06
CA THR A 20 6.34 -4.06 4.60
C THR A 20 6.73 -2.74 3.94
N GLN A 21 7.96 -2.32 4.18
CA GLN A 21 8.57 -1.19 3.46
C GLN A 21 8.82 -1.54 1.99
N ALA A 22 8.94 -0.50 1.15
CA ALA A 22 9.31 -0.59 -0.26
C ALA A 22 10.80 -0.95 -0.45
N ARG A 23 11.23 -2.09 0.10
CA ARG A 23 12.58 -2.66 0.00
C ARG A 23 12.49 -4.12 -0.39
N GLU A 24 13.26 -4.53 -1.41
CA GLU A 24 13.16 -5.88 -1.97
C GLU A 24 13.41 -6.99 -0.94
N ASP A 25 14.42 -6.83 -0.09
CA ASP A 25 14.75 -7.80 0.96
C ASP A 25 13.60 -8.00 1.97
N LEU A 26 12.94 -6.93 2.37
CA LEU A 26 11.80 -6.97 3.28
C LEU A 26 10.55 -7.54 2.60
N ILE A 27 10.29 -7.14 1.36
CA ILE A 27 9.17 -7.67 0.57
C ILE A 27 9.31 -9.17 0.38
N ALA A 28 10.49 -9.64 -0.06
CA ALA A 28 10.76 -11.06 -0.23
C ALA A 28 10.53 -11.86 1.06
N ARG A 29 11.05 -11.36 2.18
CA ARG A 29 10.87 -11.99 3.49
C ARG A 29 9.40 -11.99 3.94
N THR A 30 8.67 -10.93 3.64
CA THR A 30 7.24 -10.84 3.95
C THR A 30 6.45 -11.91 3.21
N PHE A 31 6.62 -12.04 1.89
CA PHE A 31 5.95 -13.09 1.10
C PHE A 31 6.37 -14.49 1.54
N GLU A 32 7.65 -14.71 1.85
CA GLU A 32 8.12 -15.99 2.42
C GLU A 32 7.41 -16.31 3.74
N SER A 33 7.22 -15.32 4.62
CA SER A 33 6.57 -15.52 5.92
C SER A 33 5.09 -15.89 5.81
N LEU A 34 4.45 -15.55 4.70
CA LEU A 34 3.03 -15.80 4.40
C LEU A 34 2.77 -17.09 3.61
N ARG A 35 3.82 -17.81 3.21
CA ARG A 35 3.67 -19.04 2.41
C ARG A 35 2.71 -20.02 3.09
N GLY A 36 1.70 -20.47 2.35
CA GLY A 36 0.64 -21.37 2.83
C GLY A 36 -0.53 -20.67 3.53
N ALA A 37 -0.55 -19.34 3.60
CA ALA A 37 -1.73 -18.60 4.01
C ALA A 37 -2.84 -18.74 2.95
N LYS A 38 -4.10 -18.92 3.37
CA LYS A 38 -5.23 -18.97 2.44
C LYS A 38 -5.57 -17.60 1.86
N LYS A 39 -5.61 -16.58 2.73
CA LYS A 39 -5.95 -15.19 2.37
C LYS A 39 -4.99 -14.25 3.08
N ALA A 40 -4.41 -13.30 2.34
CA ALA A 40 -3.52 -12.32 2.93
C ALA A 40 -3.62 -10.95 2.27
N ILE A 41 -3.57 -9.90 3.10
CA ILE A 41 -3.34 -8.53 2.66
C ILE A 41 -1.87 -8.23 2.90
N VAL A 42 -1.13 -7.85 1.85
CA VAL A 42 0.23 -7.34 1.98
C VAL A 42 0.19 -5.83 1.79
N HIS A 43 0.62 -5.10 2.82
CA HIS A 43 0.55 -3.66 2.88
C HIS A 43 1.94 -3.06 2.61
N LEU A 44 2.09 -2.47 1.43
CA LEU A 44 3.27 -1.74 0.99
C LEU A 44 3.21 -0.29 1.44
N TYR A 45 4.33 0.30 1.88
CA TYR A 45 4.42 1.73 2.12
C TYR A 45 5.79 2.31 1.77
N ASN A 46 5.80 3.57 1.40
CA ASN A 46 6.95 4.46 1.43
C ASN A 46 6.47 5.90 1.65
N ALA A 47 7.28 6.70 2.34
CA ALA A 47 6.95 8.10 2.62
C ALA A 47 7.05 8.95 1.35
N THR A 48 6.13 9.93 1.22
CA THR A 48 5.99 10.75 0.00
C THR A 48 6.13 12.25 0.24
N SER A 49 6.11 12.72 1.51
CA SER A 49 6.19 14.15 1.83
C SER A 49 7.52 14.81 1.45
N PRO A 50 7.54 16.13 1.21
CA PRO A 50 8.75 16.88 0.83
C PRO A 50 9.94 16.67 1.77
N SER A 51 9.68 16.62 3.08
CA SER A 51 10.72 16.42 4.10
C SER A 51 11.37 15.04 3.98
N PHE A 52 10.57 13.99 3.80
CA PHE A 52 11.09 12.63 3.63
C PHE A 52 11.84 12.45 2.31
N ARG A 53 11.32 13.03 1.21
CA ARG A 53 12.01 13.02 -0.07
C ARG A 53 13.42 13.61 0.04
N ARG A 54 13.54 14.76 0.71
CA ARG A 54 14.80 15.50 0.86
C ARG A 54 15.75 14.86 1.87
N ILE A 55 15.25 14.53 3.08
CA ILE A 55 16.12 14.19 4.23
C ILE A 55 16.38 12.68 4.29
N VAL A 56 15.36 11.86 4.03
CA VAL A 56 15.45 10.41 4.22
C VAL A 56 15.92 9.73 2.94
N PHE A 57 15.27 10.04 1.81
CA PHE A 57 15.57 9.36 0.55
C PHE A 57 16.64 10.07 -0.27
N ASN A 58 16.84 11.37 -0.05
CA ASN A 58 17.67 12.23 -0.92
C ASN A 58 17.28 12.06 -2.39
N GLN A 59 15.97 12.09 -2.66
CA GLN A 59 15.37 11.88 -3.98
C GLN A 59 14.35 12.98 -4.30
N ASP A 60 14.14 13.21 -5.58
CA ASP A 60 13.04 14.03 -6.07
C ASP A 60 11.71 13.24 -6.10
N LYS A 61 10.66 13.86 -6.63
CA LYS A 61 9.34 13.23 -6.80
C LYS A 61 9.41 11.96 -7.65
N GLN A 62 10.17 12.01 -8.76
CA GLN A 62 10.29 10.87 -9.65
C GLN A 62 10.98 9.69 -8.95
N GLY A 63 12.10 9.93 -8.26
CA GLY A 63 12.82 8.89 -7.54
C GLY A 63 11.96 8.21 -6.47
N VAL A 64 11.14 8.97 -5.72
CA VAL A 64 10.23 8.42 -4.71
C VAL A 64 9.06 7.66 -5.36
N LYS A 65 8.54 8.12 -6.48
CA LYS A 65 7.54 7.36 -7.27
C LYS A 65 8.13 6.05 -7.79
N ASP A 66 9.36 6.05 -8.26
CA ASP A 66 10.04 4.85 -8.75
C ASP A 66 10.24 3.81 -7.63
N ILE A 67 10.50 4.24 -6.38
CA ILE A 67 10.53 3.34 -5.21
C ILE A 67 9.19 2.59 -5.08
N ALA A 68 8.06 3.31 -5.12
CA ALA A 68 6.73 2.71 -5.02
C ALA A 68 6.44 1.74 -6.18
N VAL A 69 6.70 2.17 -7.42
CA VAL A 69 6.46 1.39 -8.64
C VAL A 69 7.31 0.10 -8.66
N ASN A 70 8.59 0.20 -8.32
CA ASN A 70 9.47 -0.97 -8.30
C ASN A 70 9.03 -1.97 -7.21
N ALA A 71 8.65 -1.48 -6.03
CA ALA A 71 8.11 -2.33 -4.97
C ALA A 71 6.79 -2.98 -5.38
N ALA A 72 5.89 -2.25 -6.04
CA ALA A 72 4.63 -2.79 -6.56
C ALA A 72 4.85 -3.94 -7.58
N LYS A 73 5.87 -3.82 -8.45
CA LYS A 73 6.27 -4.90 -9.38
C LYS A 73 6.77 -6.13 -8.63
N LEU A 74 7.50 -5.96 -7.53
CA LEU A 74 7.94 -7.07 -6.69
C LEU A 74 6.76 -7.81 -6.05
N PHE A 75 5.72 -7.10 -5.64
CA PHE A 75 4.47 -7.71 -5.14
C PHE A 75 3.86 -8.67 -6.16
N VAL A 76 3.72 -8.21 -7.41
CA VAL A 76 3.21 -9.07 -8.50
C VAL A 76 4.11 -10.29 -8.71
N LYS A 77 5.44 -10.08 -8.73
CA LYS A 77 6.43 -11.16 -8.88
C LYS A 77 6.32 -12.22 -7.79
N TYR A 78 6.25 -11.81 -6.53
CA TYR A 78 6.22 -12.77 -5.41
C TYR A 78 4.86 -13.41 -5.20
N ALA A 79 3.77 -12.69 -5.44
CA ALA A 79 2.42 -13.26 -5.40
C ALA A 79 2.22 -14.36 -6.46
N ALA A 80 2.76 -14.17 -7.67
CA ALA A 80 2.72 -15.17 -8.74
C ALA A 80 3.45 -16.48 -8.38
N GLN A 81 4.36 -16.47 -7.41
CA GLN A 81 5.05 -17.68 -6.93
C GLN A 81 4.24 -18.49 -5.91
N GLN A 82 3.10 -17.97 -5.47
CA GLN A 82 2.21 -18.57 -4.47
C GLN A 82 0.74 -18.42 -4.92
N PRO A 83 0.36 -19.08 -6.03
CA PRO A 83 -0.97 -18.92 -6.65
C PRO A 83 -2.11 -19.49 -5.79
N GLU A 84 -1.79 -20.30 -4.79
CA GLU A 84 -2.74 -20.88 -3.84
C GLU A 84 -3.28 -19.88 -2.82
N THR A 85 -2.61 -18.73 -2.64
CA THR A 85 -3.01 -17.69 -1.70
C THR A 85 -3.88 -16.63 -2.40
N GLN A 86 -5.02 -16.30 -1.81
CA GLN A 86 -5.81 -15.15 -2.24
C GLN A 86 -5.16 -13.86 -1.74
N TRP A 87 -4.46 -13.17 -2.64
CA TRP A 87 -3.76 -11.93 -2.34
C TRP A 87 -4.67 -10.71 -2.48
N THR A 88 -4.58 -9.80 -1.52
CA THR A 88 -5.07 -8.41 -1.64
C THR A 88 -3.89 -7.49 -1.39
N PHE A 89 -3.65 -6.54 -2.28
CA PHE A 89 -2.57 -5.58 -2.13
C PHE A 89 -3.09 -4.28 -1.54
N GLN A 90 -2.30 -3.72 -0.63
CA GLN A 90 -2.58 -2.43 -0.03
C GLN A 90 -1.34 -1.54 -0.18
N TYR A 91 -1.55 -0.27 -0.50
CA TYR A 91 -0.49 0.73 -0.58
C TYR A 91 -0.80 1.95 0.28
N SER A 92 0.23 2.48 0.95
CA SER A 92 0.19 3.77 1.63
C SER A 92 1.25 4.71 1.05
N PRO A 93 0.88 5.86 0.49
CA PRO A 93 1.77 7.00 0.39
C PRO A 93 1.95 7.58 1.80
N GLU A 94 2.88 7.01 2.57
CA GLU A 94 3.11 7.41 3.96
C GLU A 94 3.34 8.93 4.04
N THR A 95 2.89 9.56 5.12
CA THR A 95 2.83 11.02 5.26
C THR A 95 1.88 11.69 4.24
N PHE A 96 0.80 11.02 3.84
CA PHE A 96 -0.18 11.54 2.87
C PHE A 96 -0.66 12.94 3.22
N SER A 97 -1.06 13.19 4.48
CA SER A 97 -1.57 14.49 4.94
C SER A 97 -0.57 15.66 4.76
N ALA A 98 0.73 15.35 4.68
CA ALA A 98 1.82 16.31 4.48
C ALA A 98 2.40 16.27 3.05
N THR A 99 1.80 15.50 2.16
CA THR A 99 2.23 15.34 0.76
C THR A 99 1.36 16.24 -0.14
N GLU A 100 1.93 16.80 -1.18
CA GLU A 100 1.16 17.51 -2.21
C GLU A 100 0.13 16.57 -2.81
N MET A 101 -1.12 16.97 -2.86
CA MET A 101 -2.26 16.11 -3.23
C MET A 101 -2.09 15.50 -4.63
N GLU A 102 -1.66 16.30 -5.60
CA GLU A 102 -1.42 15.86 -6.97
C GLU A 102 -0.30 14.81 -7.02
N PHE A 103 0.74 14.95 -6.20
CA PHE A 103 1.83 13.99 -6.14
C PHE A 103 1.40 12.70 -5.43
N ALA A 104 0.65 12.79 -4.33
CA ALA A 104 0.10 11.61 -3.67
C ALA A 104 -0.77 10.78 -4.63
N LYS A 105 -1.63 11.47 -5.41
CA LYS A 105 -2.44 10.85 -6.47
C LYS A 105 -1.54 10.22 -7.54
N GLU A 106 -0.55 10.95 -8.05
CA GLU A 106 0.35 10.46 -9.11
C GLU A 106 1.05 9.16 -8.71
N VAL A 107 1.55 9.07 -7.48
CA VAL A 107 2.21 7.86 -6.97
C VAL A 107 1.20 6.71 -6.85
N CYS A 108 0.01 6.98 -6.29
CA CYS A 108 -1.04 5.97 -6.18
C CYS A 108 -1.50 5.46 -7.54
N ASP A 109 -1.70 6.35 -8.51
CA ASP A 109 -2.09 5.96 -9.87
C ASP A 109 -1.00 5.09 -10.54
N ALA A 110 0.27 5.41 -10.32
CA ALA A 110 1.37 4.60 -10.83
C ALA A 110 1.42 3.19 -10.22
N VAL A 111 1.08 3.05 -8.94
CA VAL A 111 0.92 1.74 -8.28
C VAL A 111 -0.30 0.99 -8.80
N ILE A 112 -1.44 1.69 -8.98
CA ILE A 112 -2.67 1.14 -9.58
C ILE A 112 -2.38 0.55 -10.97
N GLU A 113 -1.62 1.25 -11.81
CA GLU A 113 -1.26 0.75 -13.15
C GLU A 113 -0.45 -0.54 -13.10
N VAL A 114 0.46 -0.70 -12.11
CA VAL A 114 1.24 -1.93 -11.95
C VAL A 114 0.37 -3.08 -11.46
N TRP A 115 -0.50 -2.84 -10.48
CA TRP A 115 -1.34 -3.89 -9.88
C TRP A 115 -2.58 -4.22 -10.69
N ASN A 116 -2.99 -3.30 -11.57
CA ASN A 116 -4.11 -3.45 -12.51
C ASN A 116 -5.40 -4.01 -11.88
N PRO A 117 -5.92 -3.38 -10.79
CA PRO A 117 -7.10 -3.88 -10.10
C PRO A 117 -8.36 -3.80 -10.96
N THR A 118 -9.34 -4.64 -10.62
CA THR A 118 -10.68 -4.62 -11.20
C THR A 118 -11.74 -4.44 -10.10
N PRO A 119 -12.99 -4.11 -10.45
CA PRO A 119 -14.08 -4.03 -9.47
C PRO A 119 -14.29 -5.32 -8.65
N GLU A 120 -13.93 -6.49 -9.23
CA GLU A 120 -14.01 -7.81 -8.59
C GLU A 120 -12.77 -8.12 -7.74
N HIS A 121 -11.62 -7.56 -8.11
CA HIS A 121 -10.33 -7.74 -7.42
C HIS A 121 -9.74 -6.39 -7.04
N LYS A 122 -10.33 -5.80 -6.02
CA LYS A 122 -9.95 -4.46 -5.54
C LYS A 122 -8.63 -4.47 -4.78
N ILE A 123 -7.93 -3.34 -4.88
CA ILE A 123 -6.82 -3.00 -3.98
C ILE A 123 -7.27 -2.03 -2.90
N ILE A 124 -6.43 -1.89 -1.88
CA ILE A 124 -6.64 -0.93 -0.80
C ILE A 124 -5.61 0.20 -0.93
N LEU A 125 -6.07 1.44 -0.89
CA LEU A 125 -5.22 2.62 -0.70
C LEU A 125 -5.48 3.19 0.69
N ASN A 126 -4.47 3.17 1.54
CA ASN A 126 -4.51 3.80 2.85
C ASN A 126 -3.90 5.19 2.76
N LEU A 127 -4.65 6.18 3.22
CA LEU A 127 -4.27 7.60 3.20
C LEU A 127 -3.95 8.05 4.64
N PRO A 128 -2.71 7.88 5.14
CA PRO A 128 -2.44 8.05 6.56
C PRO A 128 -2.12 9.50 6.92
N ALA A 129 -2.68 9.95 8.04
CA ALA A 129 -2.20 11.12 8.77
C ALA A 129 -1.06 10.72 9.69
N THR A 130 0.07 10.27 9.14
CA THR A 130 1.25 9.82 9.89
C THR A 130 1.76 10.89 10.85
N VAL A 131 1.67 12.16 10.42
CA VAL A 131 1.90 13.34 11.23
C VAL A 131 0.72 14.27 11.04
N GLU A 132 0.11 14.72 12.12
CA GLU A 132 -0.97 15.71 12.07
C GLU A 132 -0.42 17.07 11.64
N VAL A 133 -0.80 17.52 10.47
CA VAL A 133 -0.32 18.81 9.89
C VAL A 133 -1.46 19.79 9.63
N SER A 134 -2.70 19.36 9.83
CA SER A 134 -3.90 20.16 9.58
C SER A 134 -5.04 19.76 10.52
N THR A 135 -6.12 20.52 10.49
CA THR A 135 -7.35 20.20 11.23
C THR A 135 -8.11 19.05 10.55
N PRO A 136 -8.97 18.30 11.29
CA PRO A 136 -9.70 17.16 10.74
C PRO A 136 -10.55 17.48 9.51
N ASN A 137 -11.13 18.68 9.42
CA ASN A 137 -11.91 19.10 8.25
C ASN A 137 -11.04 19.24 7.00
N ILE A 138 -9.84 19.81 7.12
CA ILE A 138 -8.89 19.92 6.00
C ILE A 138 -8.46 18.53 5.54
N TYR A 139 -8.18 17.62 6.49
CA TYR A 139 -7.83 16.24 6.15
C TYR A 139 -9.00 15.51 5.47
N ALA A 140 -10.24 15.72 5.91
CA ALA A 140 -11.42 15.18 5.25
C ALA A 140 -11.57 15.69 3.80
N ASP A 141 -11.34 16.99 3.57
CA ASP A 141 -11.35 17.58 2.22
C ASP A 141 -10.25 16.98 1.33
N GLN A 142 -9.06 16.69 1.87
CA GLN A 142 -7.98 16.00 1.16
C GLN A 142 -8.41 14.59 0.73
N ILE A 143 -9.02 13.82 1.62
CA ILE A 143 -9.53 12.48 1.32
C ILE A 143 -10.64 12.55 0.25
N GLU A 144 -11.58 13.48 0.38
CA GLU A 144 -12.66 13.66 -0.61
C GLU A 144 -12.09 14.01 -1.98
N TRP A 145 -11.16 14.97 -2.05
CA TRP A 145 -10.49 15.33 -3.29
C TRP A 145 -9.78 14.12 -3.91
N PHE A 146 -9.03 13.38 -3.11
CA PHE A 146 -8.32 12.19 -3.58
C PHE A 146 -9.29 11.15 -4.15
N CYS A 147 -10.37 10.84 -3.43
CA CYS A 147 -11.37 9.88 -3.88
C CYS A 147 -12.08 10.28 -5.18
N ARG A 148 -12.23 11.60 -5.44
CA ARG A 148 -12.82 12.11 -6.67
C ARG A 148 -11.86 12.09 -7.86
N ASN A 149 -10.57 12.03 -7.63
CA ASN A 149 -9.54 12.20 -8.66
C ASN A 149 -8.70 10.96 -8.93
N VAL A 150 -8.62 9.98 -8.01
CA VAL A 150 -7.84 8.76 -8.19
C VAL A 150 -8.37 7.94 -9.36
N SER A 151 -7.45 7.35 -10.14
CA SER A 151 -7.81 6.49 -11.26
C SER A 151 -8.49 5.20 -10.78
N ARG A 152 -9.29 4.56 -11.64
CA ARG A 152 -9.98 3.29 -11.37
C ARG A 152 -10.71 3.25 -10.02
N ARG A 153 -11.38 4.33 -9.65
CA ARG A 153 -12.02 4.51 -8.34
C ARG A 153 -12.87 3.30 -7.89
N ASP A 154 -13.58 2.65 -8.81
CA ASP A 154 -14.45 1.51 -8.53
C ASP A 154 -13.66 0.24 -8.14
N SER A 155 -12.38 0.20 -8.46
CA SER A 155 -11.45 -0.89 -8.15
C SER A 155 -10.58 -0.63 -6.91
N VAL A 156 -10.87 0.47 -6.17
CA VAL A 156 -10.07 0.92 -5.03
C VAL A 156 -10.94 1.05 -3.78
N ILE A 157 -10.50 0.42 -2.69
CA ILE A 157 -11.01 0.64 -1.33
C ILE A 157 -10.10 1.68 -0.68
N THR A 158 -10.67 2.84 -0.31
CA THR A 158 -9.91 3.86 0.41
C THR A 158 -10.12 3.69 1.90
N VAL A 159 -9.03 3.67 2.66
CA VAL A 159 -9.04 3.54 4.11
C VAL A 159 -8.13 4.60 4.75
N SER A 160 -8.37 4.87 6.02
CA SER A 160 -7.45 5.61 6.89
C SER A 160 -7.51 5.03 8.29
N TYR A 161 -6.35 4.82 8.90
CA TYR A 161 -6.22 4.34 10.27
C TYR A 161 -6.04 5.54 11.21
N THR A 162 -7.11 6.30 11.37
CA THR A 162 -7.19 7.38 12.34
C THR A 162 -7.87 6.89 13.60
N HIS A 163 -7.46 7.43 14.72
CA HIS A 163 -8.05 7.09 16.02
C HIS A 163 -9.39 7.80 16.23
#